data_7fd622447f9038dcbad59900aab70de9
#
_entry.id   7fd622447f9038dcbad59900aab70de9
#
_cell.length_a   1.000
_cell.length_b   1.000
_cell.length_c   1.000
_cell.angle_alpha   90.00
_cell.angle_beta   90.00
_cell.angle_gamma   90.00
#
_symmetry.space_group_name_H-M   'P 1'
#
loop_
_entity.id
_entity.type
_entity.pdbx_description
1 polymer ?
#
loop_
_entity_poly.entity_id
_entity_poly.type
_entity_poly.pdbx_seq_one_letter_code
_entity_poly.pdbx_strand_id
1 'polypeptide(L)'
;TWFLPPLPLAQFYNIDVDDRVPYHVGGTIQDWGTASGPVRGPANGTTALADWHFVGGGEAGDFVYDRNRPGVIYAGEYGGYISRHVEGSGQVRAISAWPANPSGIPPKDLRLRYQWTAPIARSPHDPNVLYHGANVLLRTRDGGATWTPISGDLTRDDE
;
A
#
# COMPACT_ATOMS: atom_id res chain seq x y z
N THR A 1 13.70 -30.37 -23.57
CA THR A 1 12.88 -30.33 -22.35
C THR A 1 13.07 -28.96 -21.69
N TRP A 2 11.97 -28.23 -21.48
CA TRP A 2 12.00 -26.97 -20.77
C TRP A 2 12.07 -27.24 -19.28
N PHE A 3 12.95 -26.55 -18.57
CA PHE A 3 13.07 -26.58 -17.13
C PHE A 3 12.62 -25.21 -16.58
N LEU A 4 11.66 -25.22 -15.68
CA LEU A 4 11.26 -24.05 -14.91
C LEU A 4 12.01 -24.06 -13.58
N PRO A 5 13.04 -23.21 -13.40
CA PRO A 5 13.77 -23.18 -12.14
C PRO A 5 12.84 -22.60 -11.05
N PRO A 6 12.89 -23.13 -9.82
CA PRO A 6 12.12 -22.62 -8.69
C PRO A 6 12.77 -21.32 -8.15
N LEU A 7 12.69 -20.25 -8.93
CA LEU A 7 13.23 -18.95 -8.55
C LEU A 7 12.21 -18.20 -7.71
N PRO A 8 12.57 -17.68 -6.53
CA PRO A 8 11.72 -16.85 -5.70
C PRO A 8 11.68 -15.42 -6.29
N LEU A 9 10.93 -15.24 -7.36
CA LEU A 9 10.80 -13.97 -8.07
C LEU A 9 9.44 -13.36 -7.81
N ALA A 10 9.40 -12.05 -7.67
CA ALA A 10 8.19 -11.26 -7.60
C ALA A 10 8.38 -9.95 -8.36
N GLN A 11 7.31 -9.45 -8.97
CA GLN A 11 7.31 -8.14 -9.61
C GLN A 11 6.64 -7.14 -8.67
N PHE A 12 7.45 -6.29 -8.04
CA PHE A 12 6.94 -5.21 -7.21
C PHE A 12 6.55 -3.98 -8.04
N TYR A 13 5.43 -3.35 -7.70
CA TYR A 13 5.04 -2.03 -8.22
C TYR A 13 5.74 -0.92 -7.45
N ASN A 14 5.56 -0.91 -6.13
CA ASN A 14 6.16 0.05 -5.23
C ASN A 14 6.74 -0.67 -4.02
N ILE A 15 7.81 -0.14 -3.47
CA ILE A 15 8.46 -0.67 -2.27
C ILE A 15 8.72 0.45 -1.28
N ASP A 16 8.67 0.12 0.00
CA ASP A 16 9.15 0.96 1.09
C ASP A 16 9.99 0.11 2.06
N VAL A 17 10.76 0.78 2.91
CA VAL A 17 11.56 0.17 3.95
C VAL A 17 11.22 0.78 5.30
N ASP A 18 11.33 0.02 6.37
CA ASP A 18 11.18 0.53 7.73
C ASP A 18 12.53 0.87 8.38
N ASP A 19 12.48 1.30 9.64
CA ASP A 19 13.66 1.71 10.41
C ASP A 19 14.14 0.62 11.38
N ARG A 20 13.65 -0.61 11.30
CA ARG A 20 14.12 -1.74 12.13
C ARG A 20 15.56 -2.14 11.81
N VAL A 21 16.18 -2.88 12.70
CA VAL A 21 17.53 -3.45 12.45
C VAL A 21 17.47 -4.96 12.74
N PRO A 22 17.59 -5.82 11.72
CA PRO A 22 17.60 -5.50 10.29
C PRO A 22 16.30 -4.85 9.82
N TYR A 23 16.39 -3.96 8.85
CA TYR A 23 15.19 -3.33 8.29
C TYR A 23 14.36 -4.34 7.49
N HIS A 24 13.06 -4.03 7.34
CA HIS A 24 12.16 -4.79 6.48
C HIS A 24 11.95 -4.03 5.17
N VAL A 25 11.74 -4.81 4.14
CA VAL A 25 11.27 -4.33 2.83
C VAL A 25 9.86 -4.85 2.64
N GLY A 26 8.98 -4.02 2.13
CA GLY A 26 7.65 -4.45 1.73
C GLY A 26 7.18 -3.72 0.50
N GLY A 27 6.15 -4.24 -0.13
CA GLY A 27 5.57 -3.63 -1.31
C GLY A 27 4.40 -4.39 -1.89
N THR A 28 3.76 -3.78 -2.87
CA THR A 28 2.67 -4.36 -3.66
C THR A 28 3.25 -5.16 -4.82
N ILE A 29 2.70 -6.35 -5.06
CA ILE A 29 3.23 -7.34 -6.00
C ILE A 29 2.17 -7.65 -7.05
N GLN A 30 2.57 -7.62 -8.34
CA GLN A 30 1.71 -7.98 -9.45
C GLN A 30 1.09 -9.36 -9.26
N ASP A 31 -0.24 -9.45 -9.39
CA ASP A 31 -1.08 -10.66 -9.29
C ASP A 31 -1.00 -11.40 -7.94
N TRP A 32 -0.39 -10.80 -6.91
CA TRP A 32 -0.12 -11.50 -5.65
C TRP A 32 -0.59 -10.78 -4.38
N GLY A 33 -0.75 -9.48 -4.41
CA GLY A 33 -1.08 -8.68 -3.24
C GLY A 33 0.14 -7.96 -2.66
N THR A 34 0.27 -7.92 -1.34
CA THR A 34 1.37 -7.22 -0.67
C THR A 34 2.15 -8.14 0.25
N ALA A 35 3.45 -7.93 0.33
CA ALA A 35 4.30 -8.68 1.24
C ALA A 35 5.29 -7.77 1.97
N SER A 36 5.69 -8.20 3.15
CA SER A 36 6.73 -7.61 3.99
C SER A 36 7.65 -8.70 4.53
N GLY A 37 8.93 -8.42 4.59
CA GLY A 37 9.92 -9.33 5.16
C GLY A 37 11.25 -8.64 5.46
N PRO A 38 12.09 -9.24 6.33
CA PRO A 38 13.38 -8.67 6.69
C PRO A 38 14.38 -8.82 5.54
N VAL A 39 15.30 -7.87 5.39
CA VAL A 39 16.40 -7.96 4.42
C VAL A 39 17.46 -9.01 4.83
N ARG A 40 17.46 -9.42 6.09
CA ARG A 40 18.30 -10.47 6.64
C ARG A 40 17.48 -11.41 7.50
N GLY A 41 17.53 -12.68 7.20
CA GLY A 41 16.92 -13.72 8.03
C GLY A 41 17.66 -13.92 9.35
N PRO A 42 16.98 -14.51 10.35
CA PRO A 42 17.55 -14.75 11.69
C PRO A 42 18.68 -15.78 11.68
N ALA A 43 18.69 -16.69 10.72
CA ALA A 43 19.70 -17.73 10.60
C ALA A 43 20.77 -17.35 9.56
N ASN A 44 21.99 -17.07 10.01
CA ASN A 44 23.16 -16.80 9.15
C ASN A 44 22.97 -15.66 8.12
N GLY A 45 22.01 -14.78 8.35
CA GLY A 45 21.72 -13.65 7.46
C GLY A 45 20.95 -13.99 6.17
N THR A 46 20.55 -15.24 5.98
CA THR A 46 19.77 -15.68 4.82
C THR A 46 18.28 -15.55 5.12
N THR A 47 17.54 -14.91 4.23
CA THR A 47 16.08 -14.88 4.28
C THR A 47 15.49 -16.11 3.61
N ALA A 48 14.43 -16.64 4.21
CA ALA A 48 13.62 -17.71 3.65
C ALA A 48 12.21 -17.19 3.32
N LEU A 49 11.46 -17.94 2.52
CA LEU A 49 10.06 -17.58 2.21
C LEU A 49 9.20 -17.44 3.47
N ALA A 50 9.49 -18.22 4.51
CA ALA A 50 8.79 -18.17 5.80
C ALA A 50 9.03 -16.87 6.58
N ASP A 51 10.04 -16.07 6.23
CA ASP A 51 10.30 -14.77 6.85
C ASP A 51 9.45 -13.66 6.22
N TRP A 52 8.79 -13.94 5.11
CA TRP A 52 7.90 -13.03 4.40
C TRP A 52 6.45 -13.36 4.71
N HIS A 53 5.63 -12.32 4.85
CA HIS A 53 4.21 -12.47 5.15
C HIS A 53 3.37 -11.43 4.42
N PHE A 54 2.11 -11.78 4.17
CA PHE A 54 1.15 -10.86 3.57
C PHE A 54 0.70 -9.83 4.60
N VAL A 55 0.56 -8.58 4.14
CA VAL A 55 0.30 -7.43 5.02
C VAL A 55 -0.91 -6.57 4.63
N GLY A 56 -1.84 -7.14 3.92
CA GLY A 56 -3.03 -6.43 3.44
C GLY A 56 -2.82 -5.82 2.06
N GLY A 57 -3.74 -4.95 1.63
CA GLY A 57 -3.74 -4.43 0.27
C GLY A 57 -4.01 -5.49 -0.78
N GLY A 58 -3.69 -5.16 -2.02
CA GLY A 58 -3.78 -6.06 -3.17
C GLY A 58 -2.57 -5.88 -4.08
N GLU A 59 -2.72 -6.24 -5.34
CA GLU A 59 -1.74 -5.86 -6.36
C GLU A 59 -1.84 -4.38 -6.69
N ALA A 60 -0.82 -3.80 -7.28
CA ALA A 60 -0.75 -2.38 -7.61
C ALA A 60 -0.95 -1.47 -6.37
N GLY A 61 -1.16 -0.18 -6.58
CA GLY A 61 -1.20 0.75 -5.46
C GLY A 61 0.18 0.98 -4.84
N ASP A 62 0.19 1.71 -3.76
CA ASP A 62 1.41 2.09 -3.05
C ASP A 62 1.52 1.35 -1.72
N PHE A 63 2.70 1.39 -1.12
CA PHE A 63 3.02 0.70 0.12
C PHE A 63 3.82 1.60 1.03
N VAL A 64 3.43 1.72 2.31
CA VAL A 64 4.06 2.63 3.25
C VAL A 64 4.14 2.01 4.65
N TYR A 65 5.34 1.91 5.20
CA TYR A 65 5.54 1.64 6.64
C TYR A 65 5.25 2.89 7.47
N ASP A 66 4.56 2.73 8.58
CA ASP A 66 4.41 3.81 9.56
C ASP A 66 5.61 3.84 10.49
N ARG A 67 6.57 4.71 10.22
CA ARG A 67 7.82 4.81 10.99
C ARG A 67 7.62 5.29 12.44
N ASN A 68 6.48 5.91 12.73
CA ASN A 68 6.14 6.36 14.09
C ASN A 68 5.39 5.29 14.89
N ARG A 69 4.85 4.29 14.20
CA ARG A 69 4.15 3.14 14.79
C ARG A 69 4.70 1.87 14.16
N PRO A 70 5.86 1.37 14.64
CA PRO A 70 6.48 0.15 14.10
C PRO A 70 5.49 -1.01 14.04
N GLY A 71 5.48 -1.72 12.92
CA GLY A 71 4.53 -2.79 12.64
C GLY A 71 3.18 -2.33 12.10
N VAL A 72 2.95 -1.04 11.90
CA VAL A 72 1.80 -0.54 11.15
C VAL A 72 2.19 -0.30 9.70
N ILE A 73 1.39 -0.84 8.78
CA ILE A 73 1.60 -0.76 7.34
C ILE A 73 0.32 -0.25 6.68
N TYR A 74 0.48 0.63 5.73
CA TYR A 74 -0.58 1.06 4.81
C TYR A 74 -0.26 0.49 3.43
N ALA A 75 -1.21 -0.25 2.87
CA ALA A 75 -1.03 -0.91 1.58
C ALA A 75 -2.22 -0.65 0.67
N GLY A 76 -1.91 -0.26 -0.55
CA GLY A 76 -2.88 0.05 -1.59
C GLY A 76 -3.23 -1.15 -2.45
N GLU A 77 -4.26 -0.94 -3.25
CA GLU A 77 -4.71 -1.82 -4.32
C GLU A 77 -5.28 -0.93 -5.44
N TYR A 78 -5.43 -1.46 -6.64
CA TYR A 78 -6.09 -0.73 -7.73
C TYR A 78 -7.48 -0.22 -7.32
N GLY A 79 -7.96 0.82 -7.99
CA GLY A 79 -9.23 1.44 -7.66
C GLY A 79 -9.23 2.28 -6.37
N GLY A 80 -8.05 2.58 -5.81
CA GLY A 80 -7.88 3.42 -4.63
C GLY A 80 -8.21 2.72 -3.31
N TYR A 81 -8.23 1.40 -3.31
CA TYR A 81 -8.37 0.65 -2.08
C TYR A 81 -7.13 0.80 -1.21
N ILE A 82 -7.32 1.06 0.06
CA ILE A 82 -6.25 1.09 1.06
C ILE A 82 -6.63 0.25 2.26
N SER A 83 -5.69 -0.53 2.76
CA SER A 83 -5.77 -1.20 4.05
C SER A 83 -4.73 -0.66 5.03
N ARG A 84 -5.05 -0.74 6.30
CA ARG A 84 -4.12 -0.57 7.42
C ARG A 84 -3.94 -1.92 8.09
N HIS A 85 -2.72 -2.41 8.09
CA HIS A 85 -2.32 -3.67 8.72
C HIS A 85 -1.53 -3.40 10.01
N VAL A 86 -1.70 -4.28 11.00
CA VAL A 86 -0.93 -4.26 12.25
C VAL A 86 -0.26 -5.61 12.43
N GLU A 87 1.04 -5.69 12.19
CA GLU A 87 1.82 -6.94 12.15
C GLU A 87 1.62 -7.79 13.42
N GLY A 88 1.80 -7.24 14.59
CA GLY A 88 1.75 -7.99 15.85
C GLY A 88 0.41 -8.67 16.15
N SER A 89 -0.70 -8.13 15.65
CA SER A 89 -2.05 -8.69 15.83
C SER A 89 -2.59 -9.37 14.58
N GLY A 90 -1.95 -9.17 13.43
CA GLY A 90 -2.46 -9.60 12.13
C GLY A 90 -3.75 -8.89 11.69
N GLN A 91 -4.15 -7.82 12.38
CA GLN A 91 -5.37 -7.09 12.05
C GLN A 91 -5.21 -6.32 10.75
N VAL A 92 -6.16 -6.50 9.84
CA VAL A 92 -6.29 -5.73 8.60
C VAL A 92 -7.61 -4.98 8.61
N ARG A 93 -7.56 -3.68 8.38
CA ARG A 93 -8.73 -2.83 8.28
C ARG A 93 -8.73 -2.08 6.95
N ALA A 94 -9.83 -2.13 6.21
CA ALA A 94 -10.04 -1.25 5.07
C ALA A 94 -10.21 0.21 5.56
N ILE A 95 -9.51 1.13 4.93
CA ILE A 95 -9.49 2.56 5.29
C ILE A 95 -9.68 3.46 4.07
N SER A 96 -10.18 2.93 2.97
CA SER A 96 -10.43 3.71 1.74
C SER A 96 -11.36 4.88 2.01
N ALA A 97 -11.07 6.02 1.41
CA ALA A 97 -11.88 7.24 1.57
C ALA A 97 -13.31 7.06 1.03
N TRP A 98 -13.45 6.24 0.00
CA TRP A 98 -14.72 5.84 -0.58
C TRP A 98 -14.63 4.38 -1.04
N PRO A 99 -15.20 3.44 -0.28
CA PRO A 99 -15.09 2.00 -0.58
C PRO A 99 -16.09 1.60 -1.68
N ALA A 100 -15.81 1.96 -2.91
CA ALA A 100 -16.58 1.52 -4.06
C ALA A 100 -15.72 0.66 -4.99
N ASN A 101 -16.28 -0.42 -5.51
CA ASN A 101 -15.63 -1.16 -6.58
C ASN A 101 -15.83 -0.39 -7.90
N PRO A 102 -14.76 0.12 -8.53
CA PRO A 102 -14.86 0.89 -9.76
C PRO A 102 -15.09 0.04 -11.02
N SER A 103 -15.02 -1.29 -10.90
CA SER A 103 -15.11 -2.20 -12.06
C SER A 103 -16.43 -2.06 -12.78
N GLY A 104 -16.36 -1.79 -14.09
CA GLY A 104 -17.54 -1.62 -14.94
C GLY A 104 -18.27 -0.28 -14.79
N ILE A 105 -17.77 0.65 -13.98
CA ILE A 105 -18.31 1.99 -13.83
C ILE A 105 -17.50 2.97 -14.70
N PRO A 106 -18.13 3.75 -15.59
CA PRO A 106 -17.42 4.79 -16.33
C PRO A 106 -16.72 5.78 -15.38
N PRO A 107 -15.50 6.24 -15.69
CA PRO A 107 -14.76 7.15 -14.81
C PRO A 107 -15.53 8.44 -14.44
N LYS A 108 -16.34 8.96 -15.34
CA LYS A 108 -17.19 10.16 -15.11
C LYS A 108 -18.24 9.95 -14.00
N ASP A 109 -18.64 8.71 -13.77
CA ASP A 109 -19.67 8.36 -12.77
C ASP A 109 -19.05 7.97 -11.42
N LEU A 110 -17.71 7.92 -11.33
CA LEU A 110 -17.00 7.64 -10.09
C LEU A 110 -16.88 8.91 -9.24
N ARG A 111 -17.21 8.78 -7.96
CA ARG A 111 -17.02 9.86 -6.97
C ARG A 111 -15.56 10.23 -6.80
N LEU A 112 -14.66 9.23 -6.81
CA LEU A 112 -13.21 9.39 -6.78
C LEU A 112 -12.61 8.55 -7.90
N ARG A 113 -11.73 9.15 -8.68
CA ARG A 113 -11.02 8.51 -9.77
C ARG A 113 -9.59 8.28 -9.34
N TYR A 114 -9.14 7.03 -9.42
CA TYR A 114 -7.79 6.64 -9.02
C TYR A 114 -7.02 6.12 -10.23
N GLN A 115 -5.75 6.43 -10.24
CA GLN A 115 -4.80 5.81 -11.15
C GLN A 115 -4.50 4.37 -10.65
N TRP A 116 -4.02 3.50 -11.53
CA TRP A 116 -3.72 2.09 -11.21
C TRP A 116 -2.84 1.94 -9.96
N THR A 117 -1.77 2.73 -9.87
CA THR A 117 -0.86 2.79 -8.72
C THR A 117 -1.11 4.06 -7.90
N ALA A 118 -2.31 4.19 -7.34
CA ALA A 118 -2.68 5.37 -6.56
C ALA A 118 -1.70 5.62 -5.40
N PRO A 119 -1.06 6.81 -5.32
CA PRO A 119 0.01 7.05 -4.37
C PRO A 119 -0.51 7.23 -2.95
N ILE A 120 0.24 6.67 -2.01
CA ILE A 120 0.09 6.86 -0.57
C ILE A 120 1.35 7.53 -0.04
N ALA A 121 1.23 8.65 0.66
CA ALA A 121 2.38 9.35 1.22
C ALA A 121 2.16 9.73 2.68
N ARG A 122 3.17 9.50 3.51
CA ARG A 122 3.19 10.04 4.88
C ARG A 122 3.68 11.47 4.88
N SER A 123 3.13 12.27 5.78
CA SER A 123 3.71 13.59 6.03
C SER A 123 5.07 13.45 6.71
N PRO A 124 6.10 14.16 6.24
CA PRO A 124 7.38 14.24 6.94
C PRO A 124 7.32 15.14 8.19
N HIS A 125 6.25 15.92 8.36
CA HIS A 125 6.12 16.95 9.41
C HIS A 125 5.18 16.53 10.53
N ASP A 126 4.15 15.73 10.22
CA ASP A 126 3.16 15.28 11.20
C ASP A 126 2.97 13.77 11.08
N PRO A 127 3.37 12.99 12.09
CA PRO A 127 3.31 11.53 12.05
C PRO A 127 1.90 10.95 11.93
N ASN A 128 0.87 11.75 12.22
CA ASN A 128 -0.52 11.32 12.13
C ASN A 128 -1.14 11.58 10.76
N VAL A 129 -0.42 12.28 9.89
CA VAL A 129 -0.94 12.66 8.57
C VAL A 129 -0.52 11.68 7.50
N LEU A 130 -1.50 11.15 6.80
CA LEU A 130 -1.35 10.35 5.59
C LEU A 130 -2.11 11.03 4.45
N TYR A 131 -1.54 10.98 3.26
CA TYR A 131 -2.15 11.47 2.03
C TYR A 131 -2.44 10.31 1.08
N HIS A 132 -3.51 10.43 0.30
CA HIS A 132 -3.84 9.51 -0.77
C HIS A 132 -4.24 10.28 -2.02
N GLY A 133 -3.64 9.95 -3.15
CA GLY A 133 -3.88 10.60 -4.43
C GLY A 133 -5.03 9.93 -5.19
N ALA A 134 -6.05 10.74 -5.50
CA ALA A 134 -7.12 10.44 -6.44
C ALA A 134 -7.16 11.56 -7.51
N ASN A 135 -8.28 11.77 -8.19
CA ASN A 135 -8.49 13.02 -8.93
C ASN A 135 -8.43 14.27 -8.01
N VAL A 136 -8.54 14.07 -6.70
CA VAL A 136 -8.26 15.07 -5.67
C VAL A 136 -7.22 14.51 -4.70
N LEU A 137 -6.49 15.38 -4.00
CA LEU A 137 -5.61 14.97 -2.92
C LEU A 137 -6.42 14.80 -1.63
N LEU A 138 -6.38 13.62 -1.05
CA LEU A 138 -7.06 13.26 0.19
C LEU A 138 -6.06 13.26 1.35
N ARG A 139 -6.52 13.66 2.53
CA ARG A 139 -5.74 13.66 3.76
C ARG A 139 -6.53 13.03 4.89
N THR A 140 -5.87 12.17 5.68
CA THR A 140 -6.34 11.70 6.98
C THR A 140 -5.40 12.12 8.08
N ARG A 141 -5.91 12.23 9.33
CA ARG A 141 -5.15 12.49 10.56
C ARG A 141 -5.42 11.45 11.65
N ASP A 142 -6.26 10.49 11.37
CA ASP A 142 -6.77 9.49 12.31
C ASP A 142 -6.53 8.06 11.85
N GLY A 143 -5.48 7.85 11.03
CA GLY A 143 -5.11 6.54 10.53
C GLY A 143 -6.09 5.98 9.52
N GLY A 144 -6.78 6.85 8.77
CA GLY A 144 -7.72 6.48 7.72
C GLY A 144 -9.15 6.26 8.20
N ALA A 145 -9.49 6.63 9.45
CA ALA A 145 -10.87 6.58 9.91
C ALA A 145 -11.74 7.63 9.20
N THR A 146 -11.17 8.81 8.94
CA THR A 146 -11.79 9.86 8.12
C THR A 146 -10.82 10.43 7.10
N TRP A 147 -11.36 10.88 5.97
CA TRP A 147 -10.60 11.50 4.89
C TRP A 147 -11.21 12.83 4.48
N THR A 148 -10.35 13.82 4.27
CA THR A 148 -10.74 15.16 3.82
C THR A 148 -10.05 15.48 2.51
N PRO A 149 -10.76 15.85 1.43
CA PRO A 149 -10.13 16.40 0.24
C PRO A 149 -9.51 17.77 0.58
N ILE A 150 -8.27 17.97 0.15
CA ILE A 150 -7.50 19.18 0.41
C ILE A 150 -7.03 19.89 -0.86
N SER A 151 -7.49 19.43 -2.02
CA SER A 151 -7.32 20.08 -3.32
C SER A 151 -8.65 20.12 -4.08
N GLY A 152 -8.72 20.93 -5.13
CA GLY A 152 -9.68 20.74 -6.22
C GLY A 152 -9.31 19.53 -7.08
N ASP A 153 -10.06 19.33 -8.18
CA ASP A 153 -9.71 18.28 -9.15
C ASP A 153 -8.34 18.56 -9.79
N LEU A 154 -7.47 17.57 -9.77
CA LEU A 154 -6.10 17.65 -10.27
C LEU A 154 -5.96 17.05 -11.68
N THR A 155 -7.05 16.53 -12.24
CA THR A 155 -7.07 15.98 -13.60
C THR A 155 -7.45 17.08 -14.60
N ARG A 156 -7.32 16.79 -15.89
CA ARG A 156 -7.76 17.75 -16.92
C ARG A 156 -9.26 17.96 -16.92
N ASP A 157 -10.02 16.93 -16.46
CA ASP A 157 -11.48 16.95 -16.44
C ASP A 157 -12.08 17.30 -17.82
N ASP A 158 -11.43 16.76 -18.87
CA ASP A 158 -11.85 16.98 -20.26
C ASP A 158 -13.24 16.36 -20.44
N GLU A 159 -14.23 17.18 -20.91
CA GLU A 159 -15.62 16.78 -21.20
C GLU A 159 -15.72 15.88 -22.45
#